data_8076f9732ceddf6722f9ec36a1b17cb3
#
_entry.id   8076f9732ceddf6722f9ec36a1b17cb3
#
_cell.length_a   1.000
_cell.length_b   1.000
_cell.length_c   1.000
_cell.angle_alpha   90.00
_cell.angle_beta   90.00
_cell.angle_gamma   90.00
#
_symmetry.space_group_name_H-M   'P 1'
#
loop_
_entity.id
_entity.type
_entity.pdbx_description
1 polymer ?
#
loop_
_entity_poly.entity_id
_entity_poly.type
_entity_poly.pdbx_seq_one_letter_code
_entity_poly.pdbx_strand_id
1 'polypeptide(L)'
;MLADEGTFEEWDKVMPISNPLSYKGYEEKVKKLQEKTNLDEAIVTGKAKIGGISVVLGVCDSRFLMASMGENVGEKIARAVERATQERLPVVLFACSGGARMQEGIVSLMQMAKTSAALKRHSDSGLLYISVLTNPTTGGVTASFAMLGDIILAEPGALIGFAGPRVIEQTIRQKLPKGFQSSEFLLEHGFIDQIAERKNMKETLARLLKMH
;
A
#
# COMPACT_ATOMS: atom_id res chain seq x y z
N MET A 1 -17.08 1.74 7.47
CA MET A 1 -15.95 2.68 7.44
C MET A 1 -14.85 2.12 8.34
N LEU A 2 -13.57 2.22 7.96
CA LEU A 2 -12.45 1.62 8.70
C LEU A 2 -12.09 2.44 9.95
N ALA A 3 -11.85 3.73 9.78
CA ALA A 3 -11.60 4.64 10.89
C ALA A 3 -12.85 4.90 11.73
N ASP A 4 -12.67 5.26 12.98
CA ASP A 4 -13.74 5.76 13.83
C ASP A 4 -14.25 7.10 13.28
N GLU A 5 -15.53 7.35 13.39
CA GLU A 5 -16.18 8.51 12.78
C GLU A 5 -15.55 9.82 13.26
N GLY A 6 -15.26 10.73 12.33
CA GLY A 6 -14.69 12.05 12.60
C GLY A 6 -13.23 12.06 13.09
N THR A 7 -12.53 10.92 13.11
CA THR A 7 -11.16 10.85 13.65
C THR A 7 -10.05 10.91 12.60
N PHE A 8 -10.38 10.85 11.30
CA PHE A 8 -9.36 10.88 10.25
C PHE A 8 -8.91 12.31 9.96
N GLU A 9 -7.63 12.53 10.12
CA GLU A 9 -6.91 13.76 9.77
C GLU A 9 -5.95 13.45 8.61
N GLU A 10 -6.28 13.95 7.40
CA GLU A 10 -5.46 13.72 6.20
C GLU A 10 -4.17 14.53 6.25
N TRP A 11 -3.05 13.87 5.91
CA TRP A 11 -1.72 14.47 5.83
C TRP A 11 -1.23 14.54 4.38
N ASP A 12 -0.39 15.56 4.10
CA ASP A 12 0.24 15.76 2.80
C ASP A 12 -0.77 15.66 1.63
N LYS A 13 -1.95 16.27 1.82
CA LYS A 13 -3.04 16.20 0.85
C LYS A 13 -2.60 16.68 -0.52
N VAL A 14 -2.04 17.89 -0.58
CA VAL A 14 -1.61 18.50 -1.85
C VAL A 14 -0.11 18.34 -2.01
N MET A 15 0.29 17.69 -3.11
CA MET A 15 1.69 17.57 -3.54
C MET A 15 1.83 18.01 -5.00
N PRO A 16 2.96 18.65 -5.38
CA PRO A 16 3.20 19.00 -6.78
C PRO A 16 3.25 17.73 -7.64
N ILE A 17 2.73 17.83 -8.87
CA ILE A 17 2.82 16.72 -9.81
C ILE A 17 4.30 16.49 -10.15
N SER A 18 4.79 15.29 -9.88
CA SER A 18 6.15 14.89 -10.27
C SER A 18 6.14 14.31 -11.69
N ASN A 19 7.05 14.81 -12.53
CA ASN A 19 7.28 14.28 -13.89
C ASN A 19 8.79 14.29 -14.18
N PRO A 20 9.57 13.45 -13.47
CA PRO A 20 11.04 13.53 -13.46
C PRO A 20 11.67 13.23 -14.81
N LEU A 21 10.95 12.54 -15.70
CA LEU A 21 11.43 12.20 -17.05
C LEU A 21 10.84 13.11 -18.15
N SER A 22 10.08 14.14 -17.78
CA SER A 22 9.34 14.98 -18.74
C SER A 22 8.49 14.12 -19.71
N TYR A 23 7.85 13.08 -19.19
CA TYR A 23 7.06 12.13 -19.98
C TYR A 23 5.85 12.87 -20.57
N LYS A 24 5.78 12.87 -21.92
CA LYS A 24 4.78 13.63 -22.67
C LYS A 24 3.34 13.22 -22.29
N GLY A 25 2.50 14.19 -21.96
CA GLY A 25 1.08 13.99 -21.64
C GLY A 25 0.82 13.37 -20.26
N TYR A 26 1.86 13.16 -19.45
CA TYR A 26 1.69 12.54 -18.14
C TYR A 26 1.03 13.49 -17.14
N GLU A 27 1.46 14.75 -17.09
CA GLU A 27 0.89 15.76 -16.19
C GLU A 27 -0.61 16.00 -16.46
N GLU A 28 -0.98 16.11 -17.74
CA GLU A 28 -2.39 16.26 -18.14
C GLU A 28 -3.23 15.04 -17.75
N LYS A 29 -2.63 13.84 -17.86
CA LYS A 29 -3.29 12.60 -17.41
C LYS A 29 -3.49 12.59 -15.91
N VAL A 30 -2.50 13.02 -15.14
CA VAL A 30 -2.59 13.12 -13.67
C VAL A 30 -3.69 14.12 -13.28
N LYS A 31 -3.69 15.34 -13.85
CA LYS A 31 -4.73 16.37 -13.60
C LYS A 31 -6.14 15.85 -13.87
N LYS A 32 -6.35 15.19 -15.01
CA LYS A 32 -7.66 14.57 -15.35
C LYS A 32 -8.08 13.50 -14.34
N LEU A 33 -7.11 12.74 -13.80
CA LEU A 33 -7.41 11.74 -12.78
C LEU A 33 -7.73 12.38 -11.43
N GLN A 34 -7.03 13.44 -11.05
CA GLN A 34 -7.34 14.22 -9.85
C GLN A 34 -8.79 14.74 -9.90
N GLU A 35 -9.19 15.35 -11.02
CA GLU A 35 -10.56 15.82 -11.23
C GLU A 35 -11.58 14.69 -11.18
N LYS A 36 -11.30 13.56 -11.88
CA LYS A 36 -12.22 12.42 -11.98
C LYS A 36 -12.41 11.66 -10.66
N THR A 37 -11.34 11.52 -9.89
CA THR A 37 -11.34 10.68 -8.67
C THR A 37 -11.52 11.47 -7.39
N ASN A 38 -11.33 12.77 -7.45
CA ASN A 38 -11.21 13.67 -6.28
C ASN A 38 -10.09 13.23 -5.33
N LEU A 39 -9.01 12.69 -5.90
CA LEU A 39 -7.80 12.28 -5.19
C LEU A 39 -6.63 13.09 -5.74
N ASP A 40 -5.75 13.57 -4.87
CA ASP A 40 -4.52 14.25 -5.31
C ASP A 40 -3.45 13.26 -5.77
N GLU A 41 -3.44 12.05 -5.19
CA GLU A 41 -2.53 10.96 -5.57
C GLU A 41 -3.16 9.58 -5.26
N ALA A 42 -2.50 8.53 -5.71
CA ALA A 42 -2.95 7.14 -5.59
C ALA A 42 -2.97 6.58 -4.15
N ILE A 43 -2.57 7.35 -3.18
CA ILE A 43 -2.63 7.03 -1.76
C ILE A 43 -3.13 8.22 -0.94
N VAL A 44 -3.99 7.95 0.02
CA VAL A 44 -4.38 8.89 1.08
C VAL A 44 -3.72 8.44 2.37
N THR A 45 -3.05 9.35 3.06
CA THR A 45 -2.35 9.09 4.33
C THR A 45 -2.81 10.06 5.41
N GLY A 46 -2.81 9.63 6.65
CA GLY A 46 -3.21 10.49 7.76
C GLY A 46 -3.25 9.78 9.09
N LYS A 47 -3.65 10.52 10.13
CA LYS A 47 -3.88 9.98 11.47
C LYS A 47 -5.35 9.65 11.65
N ALA A 48 -5.62 8.55 12.32
CA ALA A 48 -6.99 8.09 12.60
C ALA A 48 -7.08 7.37 13.95
N LYS A 49 -8.29 7.01 14.33
CA LYS A 49 -8.51 5.99 15.37
C LYS A 49 -9.21 4.77 14.78
N ILE A 50 -8.81 3.59 15.22
CA ILE A 50 -9.46 2.32 14.91
C ILE A 50 -9.77 1.64 16.24
N GLY A 51 -11.08 1.52 16.56
CA GLY A 51 -11.51 1.00 17.86
C GLY A 51 -10.97 1.79 19.06
N GLY A 52 -10.87 3.12 18.93
CA GLY A 52 -10.36 4.04 19.93
C GLY A 52 -8.83 4.19 19.97
N ILE A 53 -8.07 3.35 19.26
CA ILE A 53 -6.61 3.37 19.25
C ILE A 53 -6.11 4.28 18.13
N SER A 54 -5.22 5.23 18.46
CA SER A 54 -4.61 6.11 17.47
C SER A 54 -3.63 5.36 16.60
N VAL A 55 -3.74 5.55 15.28
CA VAL A 55 -2.89 4.91 14.26
C VAL A 55 -2.56 5.88 13.14
N VAL A 56 -1.49 5.64 12.43
CA VAL A 56 -1.26 6.25 11.13
C VAL A 56 -1.79 5.30 10.06
N LEU A 57 -2.69 5.81 9.23
CA LEU A 57 -3.41 5.05 8.22
C LEU A 57 -3.01 5.52 6.83
N GLY A 58 -2.70 4.58 5.92
CA GLY A 58 -2.53 4.84 4.50
C GLY A 58 -3.39 3.88 3.67
N VAL A 59 -4.11 4.43 2.69
CA VAL A 59 -5.00 3.63 1.82
C VAL A 59 -4.71 3.96 0.36
N CYS A 60 -4.26 2.95 -0.38
CA CYS A 60 -4.09 3.04 -1.83
C CYS A 60 -5.44 2.97 -2.56
N ASP A 61 -5.55 3.67 -3.68
CA ASP A 61 -6.75 3.68 -4.51
C ASP A 61 -6.42 3.40 -5.99
N SER A 62 -6.85 2.24 -6.48
CA SER A 62 -6.57 1.78 -7.85
C SER A 62 -7.23 2.61 -8.94
N ARG A 63 -8.20 3.46 -8.63
CA ARG A 63 -8.81 4.39 -9.58
C ARG A 63 -7.79 5.42 -10.10
N PHE A 64 -6.75 5.70 -9.31
CA PHE A 64 -5.66 6.59 -9.69
C PHE A 64 -4.46 5.78 -10.21
N LEU A 65 -4.29 5.68 -11.53
CA LEU A 65 -3.20 4.97 -12.21
C LEU A 65 -2.94 3.55 -11.68
N MET A 66 -4.00 2.78 -11.39
CA MET A 66 -3.90 1.44 -10.77
C MET A 66 -3.11 1.44 -9.46
N ALA A 67 -3.15 2.52 -8.73
CA ALA A 67 -2.36 2.77 -7.53
C ALA A 67 -0.85 2.48 -7.70
N SER A 68 -0.31 2.73 -8.90
CA SER A 68 1.10 2.55 -9.15
C SER A 68 1.94 3.51 -8.30
N MET A 69 3.02 2.99 -7.72
CA MET A 69 3.90 3.74 -6.83
C MET A 69 4.84 4.63 -7.65
N GLY A 70 4.58 5.92 -7.64
CA GLY A 70 5.45 6.99 -8.13
C GLY A 70 6.11 7.73 -6.97
N GLU A 71 6.84 8.81 -7.30
CA GLU A 71 7.58 9.64 -6.33
C GLU A 71 6.67 10.13 -5.19
N ASN A 72 5.51 10.70 -5.53
CA ASN A 72 4.58 11.22 -4.53
C ASN A 72 3.97 10.13 -3.65
N VAL A 73 3.65 8.96 -4.21
CA VAL A 73 3.16 7.82 -3.40
C VAL A 73 4.21 7.39 -2.39
N GLY A 74 5.45 7.19 -2.84
CA GLY A 74 6.55 6.81 -1.97
C GLY A 74 6.87 7.86 -0.92
N GLU A 75 6.81 9.14 -1.29
CA GLU A 75 7.02 10.26 -0.36
C GLU A 75 5.93 10.32 0.72
N LYS A 76 4.65 10.23 0.33
CA LYS A 76 3.52 10.21 1.28
C LYS A 76 3.64 9.05 2.28
N ILE A 77 3.99 7.84 1.80
CA ILE A 77 4.23 6.69 2.68
C ILE A 77 5.39 6.97 3.63
N ALA A 78 6.54 7.43 3.12
CA ALA A 78 7.72 7.69 3.93
C ALA A 78 7.43 8.74 5.02
N ARG A 79 6.83 9.86 4.66
CA ARG A 79 6.43 10.91 5.62
C ARG A 79 5.45 10.42 6.67
N ALA A 80 4.44 9.65 6.25
CA ALA A 80 3.44 9.09 7.17
C ALA A 80 4.11 8.16 8.19
N VAL A 81 5.00 7.26 7.74
CA VAL A 81 5.75 6.35 8.60
C VAL A 81 6.72 7.11 9.52
N GLU A 82 7.42 8.13 9.02
CA GLU A 82 8.33 8.95 9.82
C GLU A 82 7.59 9.72 10.92
N ARG A 83 6.42 10.32 10.60
CA ARG A 83 5.56 10.96 11.62
C ARG A 83 5.03 9.94 12.62
N ALA A 84 4.59 8.77 12.17
CA ALA A 84 4.18 7.68 13.05
C ALA A 84 5.29 7.30 14.03
N THR A 85 6.53 7.22 13.55
CA THR A 85 7.71 6.91 14.38
C THR A 85 7.96 8.00 15.43
N GLN A 86 7.87 9.28 15.04
CA GLN A 86 8.02 10.42 15.94
C GLN A 86 6.93 10.47 17.02
N GLU A 87 5.68 10.20 16.64
CA GLU A 87 4.52 10.19 17.53
C GLU A 87 4.35 8.85 18.27
N ARG A 88 5.22 7.87 18.01
CA ARG A 88 5.17 6.50 18.55
C ARG A 88 3.81 5.83 18.34
N LEU A 89 3.28 5.94 17.12
CA LEU A 89 2.01 5.36 16.72
C LEU A 89 2.22 4.13 15.82
N PRO A 90 1.36 3.12 15.88
CA PRO A 90 1.35 2.03 14.91
C PRO A 90 0.96 2.53 13.52
N VAL A 91 1.45 1.85 12.50
CA VAL A 91 1.15 2.11 11.09
C VAL A 91 0.25 1.01 10.54
N VAL A 92 -0.77 1.38 9.77
CA VAL A 92 -1.63 0.46 9.00
C VAL A 92 -1.68 0.94 7.56
N LEU A 93 -1.16 0.16 6.61
CA LEU A 93 -1.21 0.50 5.19
C LEU A 93 -2.03 -0.52 4.41
N PHE A 94 -3.01 -0.03 3.65
CA PHE A 94 -3.77 -0.82 2.69
C PHE A 94 -3.11 -0.72 1.32
N ALA A 95 -2.49 -1.80 0.89
CA ALA A 95 -1.84 -1.90 -0.40
C ALA A 95 -2.82 -2.40 -1.47
N CYS A 96 -2.85 -1.66 -2.59
CA CYS A 96 -3.55 -2.03 -3.80
C CYS A 96 -2.75 -1.41 -4.94
N SER A 97 -2.10 -2.20 -5.80
CA SER A 97 -1.22 -1.59 -6.80
C SER A 97 -0.87 -2.51 -7.95
N GLY A 98 -0.75 -1.92 -9.13
CA GLY A 98 -0.13 -2.55 -10.30
C GLY A 98 1.41 -2.54 -10.29
N GLY A 99 2.07 -1.97 -9.27
CA GLY A 99 3.53 -1.92 -9.15
C GLY A 99 4.13 -0.51 -9.27
N ALA A 100 5.37 -0.41 -9.74
CA ALA A 100 6.06 0.87 -9.93
C ALA A 100 5.46 1.67 -11.11
N ARG A 101 5.43 2.99 -10.99
CA ARG A 101 4.87 3.92 -11.99
C ARG A 101 5.83 4.09 -13.16
N MET A 102 5.53 3.47 -14.29
CA MET A 102 6.42 3.42 -15.46
C MET A 102 6.79 4.80 -16.01
N GLN A 103 5.87 5.77 -15.95
CA GLN A 103 6.09 7.13 -16.47
C GLN A 103 7.18 7.89 -15.71
N GLU A 104 7.48 7.50 -14.49
CA GLU A 104 8.50 8.12 -13.64
C GLU A 104 9.83 7.32 -13.64
N GLY A 105 9.90 6.22 -14.41
CA GLY A 105 11.12 5.44 -14.65
C GLY A 105 11.84 5.01 -13.37
N ILE A 106 13.16 5.25 -13.32
CA ILE A 106 14.00 4.85 -12.17
C ILE A 106 13.58 5.52 -10.86
N VAL A 107 13.00 6.72 -10.90
CA VAL A 107 12.55 7.42 -9.69
C VAL A 107 11.46 6.62 -8.99
N SER A 108 10.54 5.99 -9.73
CA SER A 108 9.52 5.11 -9.15
C SER A 108 10.11 3.85 -8.52
N LEU A 109 11.20 3.30 -9.08
CA LEU A 109 11.89 2.14 -8.48
C LEU A 109 12.59 2.51 -7.18
N MET A 110 13.15 3.72 -7.09
CA MET A 110 13.80 4.20 -5.87
C MET A 110 12.82 4.40 -4.70
N GLN A 111 11.51 4.50 -4.97
CA GLN A 111 10.51 4.57 -3.92
C GLN A 111 10.43 3.27 -3.10
N MET A 112 10.78 2.12 -3.68
CA MET A 112 10.88 0.86 -2.93
C MET A 112 11.91 0.97 -1.80
N ALA A 113 13.10 1.46 -2.11
CA ALA A 113 14.16 1.67 -1.10
C ALA A 113 13.74 2.71 -0.05
N LYS A 114 13.12 3.83 -0.49
CA LYS A 114 12.68 4.92 0.38
C LYS A 114 11.64 4.46 1.41
N THR A 115 10.60 3.79 0.96
CA THR A 115 9.53 3.28 1.86
C THR A 115 10.05 2.19 2.78
N SER A 116 10.89 1.28 2.29
CA SER A 116 11.52 0.23 3.11
C SER A 116 12.43 0.81 4.18
N ALA A 117 13.21 1.85 3.86
CA ALA A 117 14.08 2.52 4.83
C ALA A 117 13.28 3.23 5.94
N ALA A 118 12.15 3.87 5.60
CA ALA A 118 11.26 4.46 6.60
C ALA A 118 10.66 3.40 7.54
N LEU A 119 10.15 2.30 6.98
CA LEU A 119 9.61 1.17 7.75
C LEU A 119 10.68 0.49 8.62
N LYS A 120 11.92 0.37 8.12
CA LYS A 120 13.00 -0.17 8.94
C LYS A 120 13.26 0.68 10.18
N ARG A 121 13.31 2.02 10.05
CA ARG A 121 13.45 2.93 11.21
C ARG A 121 12.27 2.83 12.18
N HIS A 122 11.06 2.63 11.65
CA HIS A 122 9.85 2.42 12.44
C HIS A 122 9.95 1.14 13.27
N SER A 123 10.31 0.03 12.64
CA SER A 123 10.55 -1.27 13.28
C SER A 123 11.68 -1.21 14.32
N ASP A 124 12.82 -0.54 14.01
CA ASP A 124 13.93 -0.35 14.97
C ASP A 124 13.51 0.45 16.21
N SER A 125 12.46 1.24 16.10
CA SER A 125 11.87 1.97 17.23
C SER A 125 10.90 1.12 18.06
N GLY A 126 10.72 -0.16 17.70
CA GLY A 126 9.82 -1.11 18.37
C GLY A 126 8.35 -0.78 18.14
N LEU A 127 7.99 -0.28 16.96
CA LEU A 127 6.63 0.14 16.64
C LEU A 127 6.00 -0.79 15.58
N LEU A 128 4.71 -1.07 15.77
CA LEU A 128 3.96 -2.01 14.96
C LEU A 128 3.64 -1.46 13.56
N TYR A 129 3.88 -2.28 12.54
CA TYR A 129 3.39 -2.07 11.19
C TYR A 129 2.48 -3.22 10.75
N ILE A 130 1.21 -2.92 10.44
CA ILE A 130 0.27 -3.87 9.84
C ILE A 130 0.10 -3.53 8.36
N SER A 131 0.41 -4.49 7.49
CA SER A 131 0.14 -4.40 6.06
C SER A 131 -1.13 -5.14 5.71
N VAL A 132 -2.02 -4.52 4.93
CA VAL A 132 -3.26 -5.13 4.44
C VAL A 132 -3.22 -5.18 2.92
N LEU A 133 -3.16 -6.38 2.38
CA LEU A 133 -3.02 -6.61 0.95
C LEU A 133 -4.40 -6.77 0.30
N THR A 134 -4.71 -5.92 -0.67
CA THR A 134 -5.97 -5.97 -1.40
C THR A 134 -5.73 -6.28 -2.89
N ASN A 135 -6.79 -6.53 -3.65
CA ASN A 135 -6.69 -6.97 -5.05
C ASN A 135 -6.55 -5.78 -6.04
N PRO A 136 -5.52 -5.77 -6.91
CA PRO A 136 -4.29 -6.54 -6.86
C PRO A 136 -3.20 -5.84 -6.04
N THR A 137 -2.23 -6.59 -5.51
CA THR A 137 -0.99 -6.05 -4.95
C THR A 137 0.18 -6.72 -5.66
N THR A 138 0.86 -6.01 -6.57
CA THR A 138 1.85 -6.60 -7.48
C THR A 138 3.11 -5.73 -7.65
N GLY A 139 4.12 -6.29 -8.26
CA GLY A 139 5.33 -5.60 -8.70
C GLY A 139 6.16 -5.00 -7.57
N GLY A 140 6.67 -3.80 -7.78
CA GLY A 140 7.50 -3.09 -6.82
C GLY A 140 6.82 -2.80 -5.48
N VAL A 141 5.49 -2.74 -5.44
CA VAL A 141 4.74 -2.56 -4.19
C VAL A 141 4.82 -3.82 -3.33
N THR A 142 4.60 -5.01 -3.92
CA THR A 142 4.81 -6.28 -3.21
C THR A 142 6.26 -6.43 -2.77
N ALA A 143 7.22 -6.10 -3.65
CA ALA A 143 8.65 -6.19 -3.34
C ALA A 143 9.17 -5.11 -2.37
N SER A 144 8.29 -4.31 -1.77
CA SER A 144 8.64 -3.27 -0.81
C SER A 144 7.64 -3.21 0.35
N PHE A 145 7.05 -2.06 0.60
CA PHE A 145 6.26 -1.83 1.81
C PHE A 145 5.14 -2.86 2.05
N ALA A 146 4.53 -3.41 1.00
CA ALA A 146 3.41 -4.32 1.17
C ALA A 146 3.76 -5.65 1.89
N MET A 147 4.99 -6.16 1.73
CA MET A 147 5.45 -7.41 2.36
C MET A 147 6.41 -7.19 3.54
N LEU A 148 6.44 -5.98 4.11
CA LEU A 148 7.30 -5.63 5.25
C LEU A 148 6.53 -5.45 6.57
N GLY A 149 5.25 -5.85 6.60
CA GLY A 149 4.44 -5.79 7.83
C GLY A 149 4.96 -6.75 8.90
N ASP A 150 4.91 -6.32 10.16
CA ASP A 150 5.05 -7.24 11.31
C ASP A 150 3.86 -8.20 11.37
N ILE A 151 2.71 -7.73 10.89
CA ILE A 151 1.50 -8.53 10.63
C ILE A 151 1.03 -8.21 9.21
N ILE A 152 0.84 -9.26 8.40
CA ILE A 152 0.39 -9.13 7.02
C ILE A 152 -0.98 -9.78 6.86
N LEU A 153 -1.98 -8.95 6.61
CA LEU A 153 -3.35 -9.37 6.32
C LEU A 153 -3.62 -9.33 4.82
N ALA A 154 -4.54 -10.15 4.33
CA ALA A 154 -5.03 -10.05 2.96
C ALA A 154 -6.56 -10.15 2.89
N GLU A 155 -7.17 -9.54 1.87
CA GLU A 155 -8.57 -9.79 1.53
C GLU A 155 -8.70 -11.13 0.81
N PRO A 156 -9.84 -11.84 0.95
CA PRO A 156 -10.08 -13.11 0.26
C PRO A 156 -9.93 -12.98 -1.27
N GLY A 157 -9.26 -13.93 -1.90
CA GLY A 157 -9.07 -14.00 -3.34
C GLY A 157 -8.21 -12.88 -3.95
N ALA A 158 -7.52 -12.09 -3.15
CA ALA A 158 -6.65 -11.02 -3.65
C ALA A 158 -5.46 -11.61 -4.43
N LEU A 159 -5.20 -11.03 -5.61
CA LEU A 159 -3.99 -11.34 -6.39
C LEU A 159 -2.80 -10.61 -5.77
N ILE A 160 -1.83 -11.38 -5.28
CA ILE A 160 -0.64 -10.86 -4.60
C ILE A 160 0.59 -11.56 -5.17
N GLY A 161 1.51 -10.78 -5.74
CA GLY A 161 2.73 -11.35 -6.33
C GLY A 161 3.62 -10.30 -6.96
N PHE A 162 4.85 -10.69 -7.33
CA PHE A 162 5.76 -9.76 -8.02
C PHE A 162 5.37 -9.60 -9.47
N ALA A 163 5.52 -10.63 -10.29
CA ALA A 163 5.05 -10.62 -11.67
C ALA A 163 3.59 -11.08 -11.76
N GLY A 164 2.79 -10.40 -12.57
CA GLY A 164 1.42 -10.85 -12.81
C GLY A 164 1.35 -12.21 -13.51
N PRO A 165 0.27 -13.01 -13.31
CA PRO A 165 0.14 -14.36 -13.86
C PRO A 165 0.39 -14.44 -15.36
N ARG A 166 -0.14 -13.49 -16.14
CA ARG A 166 0.05 -13.42 -17.59
C ARG A 166 1.53 -13.33 -17.98
N VAL A 167 2.30 -12.50 -17.27
CA VAL A 167 3.74 -12.31 -17.54
C VAL A 167 4.51 -13.59 -17.26
N ILE A 168 4.19 -14.27 -16.14
CA ILE A 168 4.82 -15.53 -15.77
C ILE A 168 4.51 -16.58 -16.83
N GLU A 169 3.24 -16.81 -17.16
CA GLU A 169 2.81 -17.82 -18.16
C GLU A 169 3.45 -17.61 -19.53
N GLN A 170 3.54 -16.34 -19.97
CA GLN A 170 4.21 -16.01 -21.25
C GLN A 170 5.72 -16.29 -21.19
N THR A 171 6.35 -16.08 -20.04
CA THR A 171 7.79 -16.27 -19.87
C THR A 171 8.15 -17.76 -19.79
N ILE A 172 7.44 -18.52 -18.94
CA ILE A 172 7.72 -19.96 -18.78
C ILE A 172 7.01 -20.84 -19.79
N ARG A 173 6.08 -20.27 -20.59
CA ARG A 173 5.24 -20.96 -21.59
C ARG A 173 4.43 -22.13 -21.01
N GLN A 174 3.99 -22.00 -19.78
CA GLN A 174 3.16 -22.97 -19.07
C GLN A 174 2.03 -22.26 -18.36
N LYS A 175 0.90 -22.96 -18.18
CA LYS A 175 -0.20 -22.46 -17.37
C LYS A 175 0.14 -22.57 -15.90
N LEU A 176 -0.19 -21.54 -15.14
CA LEU A 176 -0.02 -21.54 -13.70
C LEU A 176 -1.04 -22.46 -13.00
N PRO A 177 -0.69 -23.06 -11.87
CA PRO A 177 -1.64 -23.81 -11.05
C PRO A 177 -2.84 -22.95 -10.66
N LYS A 178 -4.01 -23.59 -10.51
CA LYS A 178 -5.21 -22.90 -10.06
C LYS A 178 -4.98 -22.29 -8.67
N GLY A 179 -5.34 -21.03 -8.51
CA GLY A 179 -5.18 -20.30 -7.24
C GLY A 179 -3.77 -19.76 -6.98
N PHE A 180 -2.83 -19.98 -7.90
CA PHE A 180 -1.47 -19.42 -7.75
C PHE A 180 -1.52 -17.89 -7.57
N GLN A 181 -0.76 -17.39 -6.60
CA GLN A 181 -0.74 -15.96 -6.18
C GLN A 181 -2.05 -15.44 -5.57
N SER A 182 -3.03 -16.30 -5.24
CA SER A 182 -4.16 -15.84 -4.43
C SER A 182 -3.75 -15.66 -2.96
N SER A 183 -4.51 -14.88 -2.22
CA SER A 183 -4.31 -14.73 -0.77
C SER A 183 -4.36 -16.07 -0.04
N GLU A 184 -5.22 -17.00 -0.47
CA GLU A 184 -5.32 -18.36 0.08
C GLU A 184 -4.02 -19.14 -0.15
N PHE A 185 -3.46 -19.05 -1.36
CA PHE A 185 -2.16 -19.67 -1.68
C PHE A 185 -1.04 -19.08 -0.82
N LEU A 186 -1.02 -17.76 -0.63
CA LEU A 186 -0.01 -17.10 0.19
C LEU A 186 -0.12 -17.48 1.67
N LEU A 187 -1.33 -17.62 2.19
CA LEU A 187 -1.57 -18.06 3.56
C LEU A 187 -1.05 -19.50 3.77
N GLU A 188 -1.37 -20.39 2.86
CA GLU A 188 -0.92 -21.80 2.90
C GLU A 188 0.61 -21.93 2.88
N HIS A 189 1.29 -21.00 2.18
CA HIS A 189 2.75 -20.99 2.06
C HIS A 189 3.46 -20.07 3.07
N GLY A 190 2.74 -19.50 4.03
CA GLY A 190 3.32 -18.70 5.11
C GLY A 190 3.82 -17.32 4.71
N PHE A 191 3.32 -16.75 3.61
CA PHE A 191 3.66 -15.38 3.17
C PHE A 191 2.79 -14.31 3.82
N ILE A 192 1.62 -14.67 4.33
CA ILE A 192 0.72 -13.78 5.06
C ILE A 192 0.21 -14.48 6.32
N ASP A 193 -0.23 -13.70 7.31
CA ASP A 193 -0.63 -14.21 8.62
C ASP A 193 -2.12 -14.53 8.70
N GLN A 194 -2.97 -13.78 8.02
CA GLN A 194 -4.42 -13.97 8.10
C GLN A 194 -5.13 -13.42 6.86
N ILE A 195 -6.21 -14.10 6.45
CA ILE A 195 -7.20 -13.57 5.51
C ILE A 195 -8.35 -12.98 6.30
N ALA A 196 -8.73 -11.73 5.98
CA ALA A 196 -9.82 -11.02 6.63
C ALA A 196 -10.75 -10.38 5.58
N GLU A 197 -12.05 -10.67 5.68
CA GLU A 197 -13.05 -10.02 4.84
C GLU A 197 -13.15 -8.53 5.15
N ARG A 198 -13.36 -7.70 4.13
CA ARG A 198 -13.46 -6.24 4.26
C ARG A 198 -14.46 -5.79 5.34
N LYS A 199 -15.60 -6.48 5.45
CA LYS A 199 -16.63 -6.16 6.46
C LYS A 199 -16.15 -6.34 7.90
N ASN A 200 -15.20 -7.27 8.12
CA ASN A 200 -14.66 -7.62 9.44
C ASN A 200 -13.30 -6.94 9.71
N MET A 201 -12.76 -6.21 8.72
CA MET A 201 -11.39 -5.67 8.77
C MET A 201 -11.20 -4.70 9.94
N LYS A 202 -12.17 -3.82 10.20
CA LYS A 202 -12.10 -2.88 11.32
C LYS A 202 -11.97 -3.59 12.66
N GLU A 203 -12.77 -4.60 12.90
CA GLU A 203 -12.76 -5.40 14.14
C GLU A 203 -11.44 -6.17 14.28
N THR A 204 -10.97 -6.78 13.18
CA THR A 204 -9.70 -7.50 13.15
C THR A 204 -8.54 -6.57 13.50
N LEU A 205 -8.46 -5.40 12.87
CA LEU A 205 -7.42 -4.41 13.17
C LEU A 205 -7.50 -3.89 14.60
N ALA A 206 -8.71 -3.56 15.09
CA ALA A 206 -8.89 -3.09 16.47
C ALA A 206 -8.41 -4.14 17.49
N ARG A 207 -8.64 -5.43 17.23
CA ARG A 207 -8.15 -6.52 18.08
C ARG A 207 -6.62 -6.62 18.06
N LEU A 208 -6.00 -6.60 16.87
CA LEU A 208 -4.55 -6.66 16.73
C LEU A 208 -3.86 -5.47 17.39
N LEU A 209 -4.39 -4.26 17.18
CA LEU A 209 -3.86 -3.04 17.78
C LEU A 209 -3.95 -3.03 19.32
N LYS A 210 -4.91 -3.74 19.92
CA LYS A 210 -5.02 -3.88 21.38
C LYS A 210 -4.00 -4.84 21.98
N MET A 211 -3.42 -5.71 21.18
CA MET A 211 -2.47 -6.72 21.63
C MET A 211 -1.03 -6.19 21.67
N HIS A 212 -0.82 -5.06 21.02
CA HIS A 212 0.47 -4.39 20.89
C HIS A 212 0.47 -2.98 21.49
#